data_82cf84640f5ab63b3bd47de36e648428
#
_entry.id   82cf84640f5ab63b3bd47de36e648428
#
_cell.length_a   1.000
_cell.length_b   1.000
_cell.length_c   1.000
_cell.angle_alpha   90.00
_cell.angle_beta   90.00
_cell.angle_gamma   90.00
#
_symmetry.space_group_name_H-M   'P 1'
#
loop_
_entity.id
_entity.type
_entity.pdbx_description
1 polymer ?
#
loop_
_entity_poly.entity_id
_entity_poly.type
_entity_poly.pdbx_seq_one_letter_code
_entity_poly.pdbx_strand_id
1 'polypeptide(L)'
;MPRRCGIDTSILVRLATGEPAQDFDRVVAALTHLVEVEHVALFASHMVIVEAYVALQHHYAVSKPDAKAALRSVLTSGLVAPS
;
A
#
# COMPACT_ATOMS: atom_id res chain seq x y z
N MET A 1 0.99 -23.85 2.31
CA MET A 1 0.63 -22.56 2.92
C MET A 1 1.23 -21.42 2.11
N PRO A 2 0.44 -20.44 1.70
CA PRO A 2 1.01 -19.28 1.03
C PRO A 2 1.90 -18.50 2.01
N ARG A 3 3.01 -17.99 1.48
CA ARG A 3 3.87 -17.11 2.28
C ARG A 3 3.16 -15.77 2.49
N ARG A 4 3.43 -15.15 3.61
CA ARG A 4 2.91 -13.81 3.92
C ARG A 4 4.06 -12.84 4.01
N CYS A 5 3.87 -11.65 3.45
CA CYS A 5 4.87 -10.60 3.49
C CYS A 5 4.22 -9.27 3.84
N GLY A 6 4.74 -8.62 4.88
CA GLY A 6 4.29 -7.28 5.26
C GLY A 6 4.94 -6.22 4.38
N ILE A 7 4.16 -5.27 3.90
CA ILE A 7 4.72 -4.11 3.21
C ILE A 7 5.03 -3.02 4.23
N ASP A 8 6.00 -2.17 3.91
CA ASP A 8 6.34 -1.07 4.79
C ASP A 8 5.52 0.19 4.47
N THR A 9 5.66 1.19 5.34
CA THR A 9 4.91 2.44 5.23
C THR A 9 5.17 3.14 3.90
N SER A 10 6.42 3.17 3.43
CA SER A 10 6.76 3.88 2.20
C SER A 10 6.11 3.25 0.97
N ILE A 11 6.01 1.93 0.94
CA ILE A 11 5.32 1.22 -0.14
C ILE A 11 3.83 1.52 -0.10
N LEU A 12 3.22 1.47 1.08
CA LEU A 12 1.79 1.76 1.22
C LEU A 12 1.46 3.19 0.80
N VAL A 13 2.28 4.16 1.21
CA VAL A 13 2.11 5.57 0.81
C VAL A 13 2.23 5.72 -0.72
N ARG A 14 3.19 5.04 -1.32
CA ARG A 14 3.40 5.09 -2.77
C ARG A 14 2.19 4.52 -3.52
N LEU A 15 1.64 3.41 -3.03
CA LEU A 15 0.43 2.83 -3.60
C LEU A 15 -0.77 3.77 -3.46
N ALA A 16 -0.88 4.46 -2.32
CA ALA A 16 -2.00 5.36 -2.05
C ALA A 16 -1.93 6.64 -2.88
N THR A 17 -0.72 7.18 -3.10
CA THR A 17 -0.53 8.44 -3.83
C THR A 17 -0.38 8.24 -5.34
N GLY A 18 0.12 7.07 -5.77
CA GLY A 18 0.47 6.83 -7.16
C GLY A 18 1.66 7.64 -7.64
N GLU A 19 2.43 8.23 -6.73
CA GLU A 19 3.52 9.13 -7.08
C GLU A 19 4.84 8.70 -6.45
N PRO A 20 5.97 8.90 -7.15
CA PRO A 20 6.05 9.28 -8.58
C PRO A 20 5.59 8.14 -9.48
N ALA A 21 4.99 8.48 -10.63
CA ALA A 21 4.33 7.51 -11.51
C ALA A 21 5.24 6.35 -11.92
N GLN A 22 6.50 6.63 -12.23
CA GLN A 22 7.45 5.58 -12.62
C GLN A 22 7.67 4.58 -11.49
N ASP A 23 7.82 5.07 -10.27
CA ASP A 23 8.02 4.20 -9.10
C ASP A 23 6.74 3.45 -8.76
N PHE A 24 5.60 4.10 -8.92
CA PHE A 24 4.30 3.45 -8.70
C PHE A 24 4.13 2.25 -9.62
N ASP A 25 4.36 2.43 -10.93
CA ASP A 25 4.22 1.35 -11.90
C ASP A 25 5.19 0.20 -11.58
N ARG A 26 6.41 0.52 -11.20
CA ARG A 26 7.41 -0.49 -10.85
C ARG A 26 7.03 -1.26 -9.60
N VAL A 27 6.55 -0.56 -8.58
CA VAL A 27 6.10 -1.19 -7.33
C VAL A 27 4.90 -2.09 -7.58
N VAL A 28 3.90 -1.61 -8.32
CA VAL A 28 2.71 -2.40 -8.63
C VAL A 28 3.10 -3.66 -9.41
N ALA A 29 3.98 -3.54 -10.40
CA ALA A 29 4.44 -4.70 -11.16
C ALA A 29 5.15 -5.72 -10.28
N ALA A 30 6.03 -5.26 -9.39
CA ALA A 30 6.77 -6.15 -8.49
C ALA A 30 5.84 -6.86 -7.50
N LEU A 31 4.90 -6.13 -6.92
CA LEU A 31 3.95 -6.70 -5.96
C LEU A 31 2.98 -7.67 -6.63
N THR A 32 2.52 -7.33 -7.84
CA THR A 32 1.64 -8.20 -8.62
C THR A 32 2.35 -9.51 -8.95
N HIS A 33 3.62 -9.45 -9.31
CA HIS A 33 4.43 -10.65 -9.55
C HIS A 33 4.49 -11.55 -8.31
N LEU A 34 4.73 -10.94 -7.13
CA LEU A 34 4.77 -11.70 -5.88
C LEU A 34 3.45 -12.42 -5.62
N VAL A 35 2.34 -11.75 -5.83
CA VAL A 35 1.00 -12.30 -5.55
C VAL A 35 0.63 -13.37 -6.59
N GLU A 36 0.76 -13.06 -7.88
CA GLU A 36 0.25 -13.91 -8.95
C GLU A 36 1.16 -15.04 -9.33
N VAL A 37 2.47 -14.80 -9.32
CA VAL A 37 3.46 -15.80 -9.75
C VAL A 37 4.02 -16.57 -8.56
N GLU A 38 4.40 -15.88 -7.50
CA GLU A 38 5.03 -16.51 -6.34
C GLU A 38 4.05 -16.88 -5.23
N HIS A 39 2.77 -16.53 -5.40
CA HIS A 39 1.70 -16.86 -4.44
C HIS A 39 1.95 -16.33 -3.03
N VAL A 40 2.51 -15.13 -2.94
CA VAL A 40 2.73 -14.44 -1.67
C VAL A 40 1.50 -13.63 -1.31
N ALA A 41 1.02 -13.75 -0.08
CA ALA A 41 -0.05 -12.90 0.42
C ALA A 41 0.57 -11.64 1.04
N LEU A 42 0.26 -10.48 0.48
CA LEU A 42 0.78 -9.20 0.96
C LEU A 42 -0.18 -8.59 1.96
N PHE A 43 0.37 -8.03 3.03
CA PHE A 43 -0.46 -7.39 4.07
C PHE A 43 0.20 -6.11 4.58
N ALA A 44 -0.64 -5.20 5.08
CA ALA A 44 -0.20 -4.01 5.80
C ALA A 44 -0.63 -4.15 7.26
N SER A 45 0.32 -4.03 8.17
CA SER A 45 0.02 -4.08 9.59
C SER A 45 -0.75 -2.84 10.01
N HIS A 46 -1.45 -2.93 11.14
CA HIS A 46 -2.17 -1.77 11.69
C HIS A 46 -1.24 -0.57 11.90
N MET A 47 -0.03 -0.80 12.42
CA MET A 47 0.94 0.26 12.62
C MET A 47 1.34 0.92 11.31
N VAL A 48 1.59 0.13 10.26
CA VAL A 48 1.93 0.65 8.93
C VAL A 48 0.80 1.49 8.37
N ILE A 49 -0.45 1.03 8.54
CA ILE A 49 -1.62 1.78 8.08
C ILE A 49 -1.72 3.13 8.79
N VAL A 50 -1.53 3.15 10.11
CA VAL A 50 -1.56 4.39 10.89
C VAL A 50 -0.43 5.33 10.45
N GLU A 51 0.78 4.83 10.30
CA GLU A 51 1.92 5.64 9.86
C GLU A 51 1.69 6.21 8.46
N ALA A 52 1.12 5.42 7.55
CA ALA A 52 0.80 5.89 6.20
C ALA A 52 -0.27 6.98 6.24
N TYR A 53 -1.29 6.82 7.07
CA TYR A 53 -2.34 7.83 7.25
C TYR A 53 -1.76 9.16 7.71
N VAL A 54 -0.86 9.13 8.70
CA VAL A 54 -0.20 10.32 9.20
C VAL A 54 0.71 10.94 8.13
N ALA A 55 1.50 10.12 7.43
CA ALA A 55 2.40 10.59 6.39
C ALA A 55 1.65 11.27 5.24
N LEU A 56 0.52 10.72 4.81
CA LEU A 56 -0.29 11.33 3.75
C LEU A 56 -0.74 12.75 4.12
N GLN A 57 -1.11 12.97 5.37
CA GLN A 57 -1.55 14.28 5.82
C GLN A 57 -0.39 15.27 5.96
N HIS A 58 0.74 14.84 6.53
CA HIS A 58 1.82 15.75 6.90
C HIS A 58 2.86 15.95 5.80
N HIS A 59 3.12 14.95 4.98
CA HIS A 59 4.15 15.03 3.94
C HIS A 59 3.58 15.26 2.55
N TYR A 60 2.32 14.90 2.33
CA TYR A 60 1.70 14.98 1.01
C TYR A 60 0.49 15.92 1.00
N ALA A 61 0.22 16.58 2.11
CA ALA A 61 -0.88 17.55 2.26
C ALA A 61 -2.25 16.99 1.84
N VAL A 62 -2.45 15.70 2.05
CA VAL A 62 -3.73 15.04 1.74
C VAL A 62 -4.69 15.26 2.91
N SER A 63 -5.92 15.60 2.63
CA SER A 63 -6.94 15.78 3.67
C SER A 63 -7.25 14.45 4.35
N LYS A 64 -7.77 14.50 5.59
CA LYS A 64 -8.14 13.28 6.32
C LYS A 64 -9.10 12.38 5.55
N PRO A 65 -10.23 12.88 5.00
CA PRO A 65 -11.12 12.01 4.24
C PRO A 65 -10.48 11.45 2.97
N ASP A 66 -9.62 12.21 2.30
CA ASP A 66 -8.93 11.73 1.09
C ASP A 66 -7.88 10.69 1.45
N ALA A 67 -7.17 10.87 2.56
CA ALA A 67 -6.19 9.88 3.03
C ALA A 67 -6.88 8.55 3.37
N LYS A 68 -8.02 8.61 4.06
CA LYS A 68 -8.80 7.42 4.36
C LYS A 68 -9.29 6.72 3.10
N ALA A 69 -9.80 7.49 2.13
CA ALA A 69 -10.30 6.93 0.88
C ALA A 69 -9.19 6.26 0.08
N ALA A 70 -8.01 6.89 0.00
CA ALA A 70 -6.87 6.34 -0.72
C ALA A 70 -6.39 5.03 -0.09
N LEU A 71 -6.26 4.98 1.24
CA LEU A 71 -5.84 3.77 1.94
C LEU A 71 -6.87 2.67 1.81
N ARG A 72 -8.16 3.00 1.92
CA ARG A 72 -9.22 2.02 1.73
C ARG A 72 -9.19 1.43 0.32
N SER A 73 -8.96 2.26 -0.68
CA SER A 73 -8.85 1.81 -2.07
C SER A 73 -7.73 0.79 -2.23
N VAL A 74 -6.55 1.05 -1.66
CA VAL A 74 -5.42 0.12 -1.72
C VAL A 74 -5.75 -1.18 -0.98
N LEU A 75 -6.29 -1.08 0.22
CA LEU A 75 -6.52 -2.24 1.09
C LEU A 75 -7.72 -3.10 0.66
N THR A 76 -8.54 -2.61 -0.27
CA THR A 76 -9.65 -3.38 -0.86
C THR A 76 -9.40 -3.77 -2.31
N SER A 77 -8.20 -3.46 -2.83
CA SER A 77 -7.85 -3.73 -4.23
C SER A 77 -7.65 -5.21 -4.54
N GLY A 78 -7.41 -6.02 -3.52
CA GLY A 78 -7.04 -7.42 -3.70
C GLY A 78 -5.54 -7.66 -3.76
N LEU A 79 -4.72 -6.61 -3.87
CA LEU A 79 -3.26 -6.74 -3.92
C LEU A 79 -2.65 -6.81 -2.52
N VAL A 80 -3.08 -5.94 -1.63
CA VAL A 80 -2.59 -5.86 -0.24
C VAL A 80 -3.80 -5.85 0.69
N ALA A 81 -3.78 -6.68 1.71
CA ALA A 81 -4.86 -6.74 2.68
C ALA A 81 -4.43 -6.14 4.02
N PRO A 82 -5.35 -5.62 4.83
CA PRO A 82 -5.03 -5.30 6.22
C PRO A 82 -4.81 -6.61 6.99
N SER A 83 -3.87 -6.58 7.90
CA SER A 83 -3.58 -7.77 8.70
C SER A 83 -4.57 -7.93 9.86
#